data_a7b0aa3079e7050c2abd65993c300d47
#
_entry.id   a7b0aa3079e7050c2abd65993c300d47
#
_cell.length_a   1.000
_cell.length_b   1.000
_cell.length_c   1.000
_cell.angle_alpha   90.00
_cell.angle_beta   90.00
_cell.angle_gamma   90.00
#
_symmetry.space_group_name_H-M   'P 1'
#
loop_
_entity.id
_entity.type
_entity.pdbx_description
1 polymer ?
#
loop_
_entity_poly.entity_id
_entity_poly.type
_entity_poly.pdbx_seq_one_letter_code
_entity_poly.pdbx_strand_id
1 'polypeptide(L)' 'MGGEGSSTEFKKRILQEVKKLTDQGRHKEASELFKIYFPDITGGSNGKD' A
#
# COMPACT_ATOMS: atom_id res chain seq x y z
N MET A 1 11.78 13.47 14.26
CA MET A 1 11.83 13.79 12.92
C MET A 1 12.29 12.67 12.06
N GLY A 2 13.43 12.13 12.35
CA GLY A 2 13.98 11.09 11.52
C GLY A 2 13.03 9.93 11.36
N GLY A 3 12.37 9.55 12.41
CA GLY A 3 11.49 8.41 12.34
C GLY A 3 10.38 8.60 11.34
N GLU A 4 9.83 9.77 11.35
CA GLU A 4 8.74 10.05 10.44
C GLU A 4 9.19 10.00 9.01
N GLY A 5 10.35 10.54 8.74
CA GLY A 5 10.88 10.51 7.41
C GLY A 5 11.01 9.09 6.90
N SER A 6 11.52 8.22 7.75
CA SER A 6 11.71 6.84 7.35
C SER A 6 10.38 6.19 7.00
N SER A 7 9.40 6.40 7.83
CA SER A 7 8.09 5.80 7.58
C SER A 7 7.52 6.28 6.26
N THR A 8 7.63 7.56 6.03
CA THR A 8 7.10 8.13 4.80
C THR A 8 7.78 7.53 3.58
N GLU A 9 9.09 7.39 3.66
CA GLU A 9 9.82 6.83 2.53
C GLU A 9 9.42 5.39 2.27
N PHE A 10 9.25 4.64 3.35
CA PHE A 10 8.85 3.26 3.21
C PHE A 10 7.50 3.16 2.52
N LYS A 11 6.56 3.98 2.94
CA LYS A 11 5.24 3.96 2.34
C LYS A 11 5.30 4.34 0.88
N LYS A 12 6.12 5.32 0.56
CA LYS A 12 6.25 5.74 -0.82
C LYS A 12 6.71 4.60 -1.69
N ARG A 13 7.68 3.85 -1.21
CA ARG A 13 8.21 2.72 -1.97
C ARG A 13 7.13 1.70 -2.23
N ILE A 14 6.37 1.38 -1.20
CA ILE A 14 5.32 0.39 -1.34
C ILE A 14 4.28 0.86 -2.36
N LEU A 15 3.90 2.13 -2.27
CA LEU A 15 2.92 2.66 -3.20
C LEU A 15 3.42 2.63 -4.63
N GLN A 16 4.69 2.90 -4.82
CA GLN A 16 5.26 2.84 -6.15
C GLN A 16 5.25 1.42 -6.68
N GLU A 17 5.53 0.48 -5.81
CA GLU A 17 5.52 -0.92 -6.21
C GLU A 17 4.12 -1.32 -6.62
N VAL A 18 3.14 -0.95 -5.84
CA VAL A 18 1.75 -1.26 -6.15
C VAL A 18 1.36 -0.65 -7.49
N LYS A 19 1.77 0.58 -7.70
CA LYS A 19 1.45 1.25 -8.94
C LYS A 19 2.10 0.53 -10.12
N LYS A 20 3.33 0.09 -9.93
CA LYS A 20 4.03 -0.61 -10.98
C LYS A 20 3.29 -1.89 -11.36
N LEU A 21 2.89 -2.64 -10.36
CA LEU A 21 2.17 -3.86 -10.61
C LEU A 21 0.87 -3.59 -11.36
N THR A 22 0.17 -2.57 -10.93
CA THR A 22 -1.08 -2.20 -11.56
C THR A 22 -0.84 -1.84 -13.02
N ASP A 23 0.23 -1.10 -13.27
CA ASP A 23 0.57 -0.68 -14.60
C ASP A 23 0.83 -1.88 -15.51
N GLN A 24 1.42 -2.91 -14.94
CA GLN A 24 1.73 -4.10 -15.69
C GLN A 24 0.52 -5.03 -15.84
N GLY A 25 -0.57 -4.65 -15.28
CA GLY A 25 -1.77 -5.48 -15.36
C GLY A 25 -1.89 -6.47 -14.23
N ARG A 26 -0.99 -6.42 -13.28
CA ARG A 26 -1.02 -7.35 -12.15
C ARG A 26 -1.84 -6.77 -11.03
N HIS A 27 -3.09 -6.56 -11.29
CA HIS A 27 -3.96 -5.95 -10.28
C HIS A 27 -4.08 -6.80 -9.04
N LYS A 28 -4.09 -8.10 -9.22
CA LYS A 28 -4.23 -8.99 -8.08
C LYS A 28 -3.03 -8.84 -7.15
N GLU A 29 -1.84 -8.90 -7.69
CA GLU A 29 -0.64 -8.79 -6.89
C GLU A 29 -0.56 -7.42 -6.24
N ALA A 30 -0.94 -6.40 -6.99
CA ALA A 30 -0.91 -5.04 -6.46
C ALA A 30 -1.85 -4.93 -5.26
N SER A 31 -3.02 -5.50 -5.39
CA SER A 31 -3.99 -5.45 -4.32
C SER A 31 -3.49 -6.19 -3.09
N GLU A 32 -2.90 -7.35 -3.30
CA GLU A 32 -2.39 -8.13 -2.19
C GLU A 32 -1.26 -7.39 -1.49
N LEU A 33 -0.37 -6.83 -2.27
CA LEU A 33 0.74 -6.09 -1.68
C LEU A 33 0.22 -4.94 -0.84
N PHE A 34 -0.76 -4.24 -1.35
CA PHE A 34 -1.35 -3.14 -0.62
C PHE A 34 -1.98 -3.61 0.68
N LYS A 35 -2.69 -4.72 0.63
CA LYS A 35 -3.33 -5.26 1.81
C LYS A 35 -2.32 -5.65 2.86
N ILE A 36 -1.22 -6.25 2.43
CA ILE A 36 -0.20 -6.71 3.36
C ILE A 36 0.40 -5.54 4.11
N TYR A 37 0.70 -4.47 3.41
CA TYR A 37 1.37 -3.33 4.03
C TYR A 37 0.42 -2.30 4.60
N PHE A 38 -0.78 -2.23 4.08
CA PHE A 38 -1.76 -1.26 4.56
C PHE A 38 -3.09 -1.94 4.88
N PRO A 39 -3.08 -2.90 5.78
CA PRO A 39 -4.31 -3.61 6.13
C PRO A 39 -5.31 -2.69 6.82
N ASP A 40 -4.80 -1.73 7.52
CA ASP A 40 -5.64 -0.80 8.25
C ASP A 40 -6.55 -0.04 7.30
N ILE A 41 -5.98 0.42 6.22
CA ILE A 41 -6.73 1.22 5.26
C ILE A 41 -7.81 0.39 4.60
N THR A 42 -7.44 -0.78 4.10
CA THR A 42 -8.42 -1.60 3.40
C THR A 42 -9.48 -2.12 4.36
N GLY A 43 -9.05 -2.62 5.48
CA GLY A 43 -10.00 -3.17 6.44
C GLY A 43 -10.92 -2.11 7.01
N GLY A 44 -10.33 -1.00 7.37
CA GLY A 44 -11.11 0.05 7.99
C GLY A 44 -12.23 0.54 7.11
N SER A 45 -11.90 0.87 5.90
CA SER A 45 -12.92 1.41 5.02
C SER A 45 -14.02 0.38 4.81
N ASN A 46 -13.68 -0.85 4.81
CA ASN A 46 -14.65 -1.86 4.63
C ASN A 46 -15.69 -1.84 5.73
N GLY A 47 -15.18 -1.80 6.88
CA GLY A 47 -16.09 -1.74 7.98
C GLY A 47 -17.04 -0.66 7.81
N LYS A 48 -17.16 -0.43 7.56
CA LYS A 48 -18.24 0.22 7.78
C LYS A 48 -19.20 0.33 7.34
N ASP A 49 -19.23 0.16 7.36
CA ASP A 49 -20.26 0.23 7.18
C ASP A 49 -20.79 0.22 7.18
#